data_10b80c6abfac7ef72ff0f06c7c575b26
#
_entry.id   10b80c6abfac7ef72ff0f06c7c575b26
#
_cell.length_a   1.000
_cell.length_b   1.000
_cell.length_c   1.000
_cell.angle_alpha   90.00
_cell.angle_beta   90.00
_cell.angle_gamma   90.00
#
_symmetry.space_group_name_H-M   'P 1'
#
loop_
_entity.id
_entity.type
_entity.pdbx_description
1 polymer ?
#
loop_
_entity_poly.entity_id
_entity_poly.type
_entity_poly.pdbx_seq_one_letter_code
_entity_poly.pdbx_strand_id
1 'polypeptide(L)'
;MTYSRTTRILHSLIALTITFQLIVSLVMEHPANKRPMSQAGAFWFEWHEWVGLAAMAVLLVSWIYRLANFKREGQGQLFPWTNAAGRKALMTETGHFLTLKWKALADTGPLAGTIHGLGLLIATAMAVTGSILYIGLWPDDVVTPNVHTMMEVHSTLATVMWIYLYGHVIIALWHQFAGHASITKMFSWR
;
A
#
# COMPACT_ATOMS: atom_id res chain seq x y z
N MET A 1 -15.20 -15.51 6.40
CA MET A 1 -15.79 -14.14 6.34
C MET A 1 -15.64 -13.63 4.92
N THR A 2 -16.66 -12.98 4.37
CA THR A 2 -16.59 -12.33 3.04
C THR A 2 -16.37 -10.83 3.27
N TYR A 3 -15.41 -10.24 2.56
CA TYR A 3 -15.19 -8.80 2.61
C TYR A 3 -16.40 -8.06 2.05
N SER A 4 -16.73 -6.88 2.61
CA SER A 4 -17.78 -6.03 2.06
C SER A 4 -17.44 -5.58 0.63
N ARG A 5 -18.46 -5.26 -0.17
CA ARG A 5 -18.24 -4.73 -1.53
C ARG A 5 -17.37 -3.49 -1.50
N THR A 6 -17.61 -2.58 -0.56
CA THR A 6 -16.82 -1.35 -0.40
C THR A 6 -15.37 -1.65 -0.10
N THR A 7 -15.06 -2.59 0.82
CA THR A 7 -13.69 -3.00 1.12
C THR A 7 -12.98 -3.54 -0.11
N ARG A 8 -13.66 -4.36 -0.92
CA ARG A 8 -13.10 -4.92 -2.16
C ARG A 8 -12.83 -3.85 -3.21
N ILE A 9 -13.76 -2.91 -3.42
CA ILE A 9 -13.57 -1.78 -4.34
C ILE A 9 -12.39 -0.92 -3.92
N LEU A 10 -12.34 -0.52 -2.64
CA LEU A 10 -11.27 0.32 -2.13
C LEU A 10 -9.91 -0.38 -2.21
N HIS A 11 -9.84 -1.68 -1.88
CA HIS A 11 -8.61 -2.46 -2.05
C HIS A 11 -8.19 -2.53 -3.52
N SER A 12 -9.10 -2.77 -4.45
CA SER A 12 -8.79 -2.83 -5.88
C SER A 12 -8.28 -1.49 -6.41
N LEU A 13 -8.90 -0.38 -5.98
CA LEU A 13 -8.45 0.97 -6.36
C LEU A 13 -7.05 1.29 -5.79
N ILE A 14 -6.79 0.95 -4.52
CA ILE A 14 -5.46 1.09 -3.91
C ILE A 14 -4.45 0.22 -4.66
N ALA A 15 -4.75 -1.05 -4.90
CA ALA A 15 -3.86 -1.96 -5.61
C ALA A 15 -3.53 -1.45 -7.02
N LEU A 16 -4.53 -0.98 -7.77
CA LEU A 16 -4.36 -0.45 -9.12
C LEU A 16 -3.50 0.81 -9.12
N THR A 17 -3.84 1.80 -8.27
CA THR A 17 -3.10 3.07 -8.22
C THR A 17 -1.66 2.88 -7.73
N ILE A 18 -1.42 2.09 -6.68
CA ILE A 18 -0.07 1.82 -6.17
C ILE A 18 0.76 1.04 -7.20
N THR A 19 0.20 0.02 -7.85
CA THR A 19 0.92 -0.75 -8.88
C THR A 19 1.28 0.15 -10.06
N PHE A 20 0.35 1.01 -10.52
CA PHE A 20 0.62 1.99 -11.56
C PHE A 20 1.77 2.94 -11.16
N GLN A 21 1.72 3.51 -9.95
CA GLN A 21 2.75 4.41 -9.42
C GLN A 21 4.14 3.76 -9.42
N LEU A 22 4.22 2.52 -8.95
CA LEU A 22 5.48 1.78 -8.90
C LEU A 22 6.02 1.46 -10.31
N ILE A 23 5.15 1.11 -11.26
CA ILE A 23 5.58 0.86 -12.65
C ILE A 23 6.05 2.15 -13.30
N VAL A 24 5.29 3.23 -13.18
CA VAL A 24 5.64 4.52 -13.77
C VAL A 24 6.94 5.08 -13.19
N SER A 25 7.21 4.85 -11.91
CA SER A 25 8.47 5.27 -11.27
C SER A 25 9.73 4.66 -11.90
N LEU A 26 9.60 3.58 -12.69
CA LEU A 26 10.72 2.95 -13.41
C LEU A 26 11.06 3.65 -14.74
N VAL A 27 10.14 4.45 -15.29
CA VAL A 27 10.25 5.05 -16.61
C VAL A 27 10.16 6.58 -16.61
N MET A 28 9.67 7.18 -15.51
CA MET A 28 9.62 8.62 -15.36
C MET A 28 11.02 9.19 -15.08
N GLU A 29 11.21 10.45 -15.44
CA GLU A 29 12.32 11.26 -14.93
C GLU A 29 11.78 12.20 -13.85
N HIS A 30 12.60 12.62 -12.93
CA HIS A 30 12.25 13.58 -11.88
C HIS A 30 12.97 14.92 -12.11
N PRO A 31 12.41 16.04 -11.66
CA PRO A 31 13.04 17.35 -11.81
C PRO A 31 14.45 17.38 -11.21
N ALA A 32 15.36 18.04 -11.91
CA ALA A 32 16.72 18.26 -11.45
C ALA A 32 17.22 19.63 -11.93
N ASN A 33 17.77 20.43 -11.03
CA ASN A 33 18.17 21.82 -11.32
C ASN A 33 19.19 21.99 -12.45
N LYS A 34 19.86 20.93 -12.87
CA LYS A 34 20.96 21.01 -13.86
C LYS A 34 20.62 20.34 -15.19
N ARG A 35 19.50 19.69 -15.33
CA ARG A 35 19.16 18.94 -16.54
C ARG A 35 17.64 18.91 -16.74
N PRO A 36 17.12 19.39 -17.87
CA PRO A 36 15.71 19.26 -18.19
C PRO A 36 15.34 17.79 -18.39
N MET A 37 14.13 17.43 -18.01
CA MET A 37 13.56 16.12 -18.30
C MET A 37 13.38 15.93 -19.81
N SER A 38 13.51 14.69 -20.28
CA SER A 38 13.08 14.34 -21.63
C SER A 38 11.55 14.47 -21.75
N GLN A 39 11.03 14.63 -22.96
CA GLN A 39 9.58 14.73 -23.17
C GLN A 39 8.84 13.50 -22.64
N ALA A 40 9.38 12.30 -22.83
CA ALA A 40 8.80 11.06 -22.33
C ALA A 40 8.89 10.97 -20.79
N GLY A 41 10.02 11.34 -20.20
CA GLY A 41 10.22 11.35 -18.75
C GLY A 41 9.27 12.30 -18.04
N ALA A 42 9.10 13.52 -18.59
CA ALA A 42 8.17 14.53 -18.09
C ALA A 42 6.70 14.07 -18.19
N PHE A 43 6.32 13.45 -19.32
CA PHE A 43 4.98 12.89 -19.50
C PHE A 43 4.64 11.85 -18.40
N TRP A 44 5.56 10.91 -18.12
CA TRP A 44 5.32 9.91 -17.08
C TRP A 44 5.40 10.49 -15.68
N PHE A 45 6.20 11.53 -15.46
CA PHE A 45 6.24 12.25 -14.19
C PHE A 45 4.91 12.95 -13.90
N GLU A 46 4.31 13.63 -14.88
CA GLU A 46 2.99 14.25 -14.74
C GLU A 46 1.90 13.21 -14.41
N TRP A 47 1.89 12.05 -15.08
CA TRP A 47 0.98 10.96 -14.74
C TRP A 47 1.22 10.41 -13.34
N HIS A 48 2.49 10.33 -12.91
CA HIS A 48 2.82 9.93 -11.55
C HIS A 48 2.20 10.90 -10.52
N GLU A 49 2.27 12.19 -10.74
CA GLU A 49 1.68 13.20 -9.87
C GLU A 49 0.15 13.08 -9.80
N TRP A 50 -0.53 13.07 -10.93
CA TRP A 50 -1.99 12.99 -10.97
C TRP A 50 -2.55 11.71 -10.38
N VAL A 51 -1.99 10.58 -10.73
CA VAL A 51 -2.42 9.29 -10.16
C VAL A 51 -2.02 9.17 -8.69
N GLY A 52 -0.91 9.81 -8.28
CA GLY A 52 -0.50 9.92 -6.87
C GLY A 52 -1.52 10.68 -6.02
N LEU A 53 -2.02 11.82 -6.52
CA LEU A 53 -3.10 12.58 -5.87
C LEU A 53 -4.41 11.79 -5.82
N ALA A 54 -4.74 11.06 -6.90
CA ALA A 54 -5.90 10.16 -6.90
C ALA A 54 -5.74 9.03 -5.87
N ALA A 55 -4.54 8.44 -5.75
CA ALA A 55 -4.24 7.43 -4.72
C ALA A 55 -4.41 8.00 -3.31
N MET A 56 -3.96 9.24 -3.05
CA MET A 56 -4.18 9.92 -1.77
C MET A 56 -5.69 10.04 -1.48
N ALA A 57 -6.51 10.47 -2.45
CA ALA A 57 -7.96 10.57 -2.26
C ALA A 57 -8.58 9.21 -1.93
N VAL A 58 -8.20 8.14 -2.64
CA VAL A 58 -8.68 6.78 -2.37
C VAL A 58 -8.27 6.30 -0.98
N LEU A 59 -7.03 6.59 -0.55
CA LEU A 59 -6.56 6.27 0.80
C LEU A 59 -7.33 7.02 1.88
N LEU A 60 -7.60 8.32 1.69
CA LEU A 60 -8.44 9.09 2.62
C LEU A 60 -9.84 8.51 2.76
N VAL A 61 -10.50 8.18 1.63
CA VAL A 61 -11.80 7.51 1.64
C VAL A 61 -11.71 6.16 2.36
N SER A 62 -10.63 5.40 2.14
CA SER A 62 -10.41 4.11 2.81
C SER A 62 -10.26 4.27 4.32
N TRP A 63 -9.54 5.28 4.79
CA TRP A 63 -9.42 5.58 6.22
C TRP A 63 -10.75 6.00 6.82
N ILE A 64 -11.48 6.92 6.18
CA ILE A 64 -12.80 7.36 6.63
C ILE A 64 -13.76 6.17 6.74
N TYR A 65 -13.82 5.33 5.70
CA TYR A 65 -14.66 4.14 5.69
C TYR A 65 -14.32 3.19 6.84
N ARG A 66 -13.02 2.94 7.06
CA ARG A 66 -12.53 2.07 8.15
C ARG A 66 -12.85 2.63 9.52
N LEU A 67 -12.67 3.92 9.75
CA LEU A 67 -12.99 4.56 11.02
C LEU A 67 -14.49 4.53 11.29
N ALA A 68 -15.33 4.81 10.28
CA ALA A 68 -16.79 4.76 10.41
C ALA A 68 -17.34 3.35 10.69
N ASN A 69 -16.64 2.31 10.20
CA ASN A 69 -17.08 0.91 10.34
C ASN A 69 -16.21 0.09 11.32
N PHE A 70 -15.45 0.76 12.17
CA PHE A 70 -14.46 0.13 13.07
C PHE A 70 -15.02 -1.03 13.92
N LYS A 71 -16.24 -0.87 14.44
CA LYS A 71 -16.90 -1.90 15.25
C LYS A 71 -17.53 -3.04 14.42
N ARG A 72 -17.89 -2.77 13.16
CA ARG A 72 -18.69 -3.68 12.34
C ARG A 72 -17.86 -4.66 11.52
N GLU A 73 -16.71 -4.25 11.02
CA GLU A 73 -15.89 -5.07 10.11
C GLU A 73 -14.70 -5.76 10.79
N GLY A 74 -14.67 -5.80 12.12
CA GLY A 74 -13.58 -6.46 12.86
C GLY A 74 -12.20 -5.83 12.61
N GLN A 75 -12.15 -4.56 12.32
CA GLN A 75 -10.96 -3.83 11.88
C GLN A 75 -9.88 -3.65 12.95
N GLY A 76 -10.14 -4.03 14.20
CA GLY A 76 -9.09 -4.24 15.20
C GLY A 76 -8.06 -5.30 14.79
N GLN A 77 -8.34 -6.06 13.74
CA GLN A 77 -7.43 -7.06 13.18
C GLN A 77 -6.31 -6.47 12.32
N LEU A 78 -6.46 -5.25 11.76
CA LEU A 78 -5.41 -4.61 10.95
C LEU A 78 -4.19 -4.21 11.78
N PHE A 79 -4.39 -3.92 13.04
CA PHE A 79 -3.34 -3.50 13.96
C PHE A 79 -3.35 -4.37 15.22
N PRO A 80 -3.15 -5.69 15.09
CA PRO A 80 -3.25 -6.62 16.22
C PRO A 80 -2.18 -6.34 17.29
N TRP A 81 -1.08 -5.70 16.93
CA TRP A 81 -0.02 -5.30 17.87
C TRP A 81 -0.47 -4.22 18.88
N THR A 82 -1.61 -3.56 18.69
CA THR A 82 -2.08 -2.48 19.58
C THR A 82 -2.65 -2.98 20.91
N ASN A 83 -2.97 -4.26 21.02
CA ASN A 83 -3.50 -4.85 22.26
C ASN A 83 -2.82 -6.19 22.61
N ALA A 84 -2.89 -6.58 23.90
CA ALA A 84 -2.18 -7.76 24.40
C ALA A 84 -2.67 -9.08 23.78
N ALA A 85 -3.97 -9.23 23.57
CA ALA A 85 -4.56 -10.44 22.97
C ALA A 85 -4.13 -10.58 21.50
N GLY A 86 -4.16 -9.47 20.73
CA GLY A 86 -3.73 -9.45 19.35
C GLY A 86 -2.24 -9.74 19.19
N ARG A 87 -1.39 -9.19 20.07
CA ARG A 87 0.07 -9.50 20.07
C ARG A 87 0.33 -10.98 20.32
N LYS A 88 -0.38 -11.59 21.31
CA LYS A 88 -0.25 -13.02 21.59
C LYS A 88 -0.65 -13.87 20.38
N ALA A 89 -1.80 -13.56 19.78
CA ALA A 89 -2.29 -14.27 18.60
C ALA A 89 -1.35 -14.12 17.40
N LEU A 90 -0.81 -12.89 17.17
CA LEU A 90 0.18 -12.62 16.13
C LEU A 90 1.46 -13.44 16.33
N MET A 91 2.00 -13.51 17.56
CA MET A 91 3.17 -14.33 17.87
C MET A 91 2.91 -15.82 17.58
N THR A 92 1.73 -16.33 17.89
CA THR A 92 1.35 -17.72 17.62
C THR A 92 1.31 -18.00 16.12
N GLU A 93 0.67 -17.13 15.32
CA GLU A 93 0.62 -17.29 13.86
C GLU A 93 1.99 -17.12 13.20
N THR A 94 2.80 -16.17 13.67
CA THR A 94 4.18 -16.02 13.21
C THR A 94 5.00 -17.28 13.49
N GLY A 95 4.81 -17.91 14.67
CA GLY A 95 5.43 -19.19 14.98
C GLY A 95 5.00 -20.32 14.03
N HIS A 96 3.72 -20.39 13.67
CA HIS A 96 3.24 -21.34 12.66
C HIS A 96 3.84 -21.07 11.27
N PHE A 97 3.96 -19.81 10.88
CA PHE A 97 4.59 -19.42 9.63
C PHE A 97 6.05 -19.85 9.57
N LEU A 98 6.84 -19.55 10.60
CA LEU A 98 8.27 -19.92 10.68
C LEU A 98 8.51 -21.44 10.77
N THR A 99 7.55 -22.18 11.35
CA THR A 99 7.62 -23.66 11.44
C THR A 99 6.94 -24.36 10.27
N LEU A 100 6.64 -23.63 9.19
CA LEU A 100 6.02 -24.14 7.95
C LEU A 100 4.69 -24.88 8.18
N LYS A 101 3.98 -24.55 9.24
CA LYS A 101 2.63 -25.09 9.53
C LYS A 101 1.55 -24.32 8.76
N TRP A 102 1.69 -24.28 7.44
CA TRP A 102 0.88 -23.45 6.54
C TRP A 102 -0.62 -23.66 6.65
N LYS A 103 -1.06 -24.90 6.94
CA LYS A 103 -2.49 -25.23 7.14
C LYS A 103 -3.10 -24.58 8.39
N ALA A 104 -2.28 -24.14 9.33
CA ALA A 104 -2.72 -23.47 10.54
C ALA A 104 -2.85 -21.94 10.38
N LEU A 105 -2.43 -21.40 9.23
CA LEU A 105 -2.51 -19.97 8.94
C LEU A 105 -3.88 -19.64 8.35
N ALA A 106 -4.61 -18.74 9.01
CA ALA A 106 -5.86 -18.24 8.50
C ALA A 106 -5.63 -17.09 7.49
N ASP A 107 -6.38 -17.08 6.40
CA ASP A 107 -6.36 -16.00 5.41
C ASP A 107 -6.89 -14.64 5.96
N THR A 108 -7.53 -14.67 7.13
CA THR A 108 -8.09 -13.50 7.82
C THR A 108 -7.60 -13.38 9.27
N GLY A 109 -6.48 -14.01 9.60
CA GLY A 109 -5.89 -14.00 10.94
C GLY A 109 -5.10 -12.74 11.28
N PRO A 110 -4.56 -12.65 12.51
CA PRO A 110 -3.74 -11.53 12.98
C PRO A 110 -2.51 -11.25 12.11
N LEU A 111 -1.87 -12.29 11.56
CA LEU A 111 -0.72 -12.11 10.66
C LEU A 111 -1.16 -11.46 9.33
N ALA A 112 -2.24 -11.95 8.73
CA ALA A 112 -2.81 -11.34 7.52
C ALA A 112 -3.25 -9.90 7.78
N GLY A 113 -3.91 -9.64 8.90
CA GLY A 113 -4.27 -8.29 9.35
C GLY A 113 -3.06 -7.38 9.48
N THR A 114 -1.98 -7.85 10.10
CA THR A 114 -0.71 -7.11 10.21
C THR A 114 -0.16 -6.73 8.85
N ILE A 115 -0.09 -7.66 7.92
CA ILE A 115 0.42 -7.40 6.56
C ILE A 115 -0.43 -6.31 5.88
N HIS A 116 -1.76 -6.41 5.92
CA HIS A 116 -2.63 -5.38 5.34
C HIS A 116 -2.52 -4.02 6.05
N GLY A 117 -2.40 -4.02 7.38
CA GLY A 117 -2.21 -2.80 8.16
C GLY A 117 -0.90 -2.09 7.85
N LEU A 118 0.21 -2.83 7.75
CA LEU A 118 1.50 -2.29 7.34
C LEU A 118 1.46 -1.73 5.92
N GLY A 119 0.86 -2.45 4.97
CA GLY A 119 0.69 -1.97 3.60
C GLY A 119 -0.10 -0.66 3.53
N LEU A 120 -1.18 -0.55 4.30
CA LEU A 120 -1.96 0.68 4.37
C LEU A 120 -1.15 1.85 4.96
N LEU A 121 -0.33 1.60 5.99
CA LEU A 121 0.55 2.63 6.56
C LEU A 121 1.64 3.07 5.58
N ILE A 122 2.30 2.13 4.91
CA ILE A 122 3.33 2.45 3.90
C ILE A 122 2.71 3.24 2.74
N ALA A 123 1.55 2.80 2.22
CA ALA A 123 0.83 3.51 1.16
C ALA A 123 0.44 4.94 1.59
N THR A 124 0.01 5.11 2.85
CA THR A 124 -0.30 6.43 3.40
C THR A 124 0.95 7.30 3.48
N ALA A 125 2.07 6.77 3.97
CA ALA A 125 3.34 7.51 4.02
C ALA A 125 3.81 7.92 2.62
N MET A 126 3.70 7.03 1.63
CA MET A 126 3.98 7.32 0.22
C MET A 126 3.11 8.46 -0.32
N ALA A 127 1.80 8.39 -0.09
CA ALA A 127 0.88 9.41 -0.56
C ALA A 127 1.10 10.77 0.12
N VAL A 128 1.39 10.78 1.41
CA VAL A 128 1.72 12.02 2.16
C VAL A 128 3.01 12.64 1.65
N THR A 129 4.09 11.87 1.53
CA THR A 129 5.38 12.36 1.04
C THR A 129 5.29 12.83 -0.41
N GLY A 130 4.56 12.10 -1.27
CA GLY A 130 4.29 12.50 -2.65
C GLY A 130 3.49 13.80 -2.74
N SER A 131 2.48 13.99 -1.90
CA SER A 131 1.72 15.24 -1.84
C SER A 131 2.56 16.44 -1.36
N ILE A 132 3.46 16.22 -0.40
CA ILE A 132 4.42 17.23 0.03
C ILE A 132 5.36 17.60 -1.12
N LEU A 133 5.83 16.63 -1.88
CA LEU A 133 6.68 16.86 -3.05
C LEU A 133 5.93 17.62 -4.13
N TYR A 134 4.69 17.26 -4.44
CA TYR A 134 3.86 17.97 -5.39
C TYR A 134 3.74 19.47 -5.05
N ILE A 135 3.45 19.78 -3.79
CA ILE A 135 3.36 21.17 -3.31
C ILE A 135 4.74 21.85 -3.33
N GLY A 136 5.79 21.14 -2.95
CA GLY A 136 7.14 21.69 -2.87
C GLY A 136 7.80 21.95 -4.23
N LEU A 137 7.37 21.26 -5.29
CA LEU A 137 7.82 21.47 -6.67
C LEU A 137 6.98 22.51 -7.42
N TRP A 138 5.76 22.77 -7.00
CA TRP A 138 4.85 23.72 -7.62
C TRP A 138 5.32 25.18 -7.43
N PRO A 139 5.25 26.08 -8.46
CA PRO A 139 4.84 25.79 -9.85
C PRO A 139 6.03 25.52 -10.80
N ASP A 140 7.26 25.73 -10.36
CA ASP A 140 8.43 25.88 -11.24
C ASP A 140 9.37 24.67 -11.24
N ASP A 141 9.00 23.56 -10.64
CA ASP A 141 9.80 22.33 -10.49
C ASP A 141 11.20 22.56 -9.87
N VAL A 142 11.31 23.56 -8.99
CA VAL A 142 12.59 23.93 -8.36
C VAL A 142 12.92 22.96 -7.21
N VAL A 143 14.02 22.25 -7.37
CA VAL A 143 14.53 21.34 -6.34
C VAL A 143 15.34 22.11 -5.30
N THR A 144 14.71 22.51 -4.21
CA THR A 144 15.37 23.06 -3.02
C THR A 144 16.01 21.92 -2.18
N PRO A 145 16.93 22.21 -1.24
CA PRO A 145 17.51 21.18 -0.36
C PRO A 145 16.45 20.37 0.40
N ASN A 146 15.35 21.00 0.85
CA ASN A 146 14.27 20.32 1.56
C ASN A 146 13.48 19.40 0.62
N VAL A 147 13.20 19.85 -0.60
CA VAL A 147 12.55 19.03 -1.64
C VAL A 147 13.43 17.84 -1.97
N HIS A 148 14.73 18.03 -2.14
CA HIS A 148 15.68 16.94 -2.40
C HIS A 148 15.65 15.88 -1.28
N THR A 149 15.72 16.29 -0.01
CA THR A 149 15.62 15.37 1.12
C THR A 149 14.30 14.61 1.12
N MET A 150 13.19 15.29 0.80
CA MET A 150 11.87 14.63 0.71
C MET A 150 11.79 13.64 -0.45
N MET A 151 12.45 13.93 -1.59
CA MET A 151 12.58 12.98 -2.71
C MET A 151 13.32 11.71 -2.28
N GLU A 152 14.40 11.83 -1.50
CA GLU A 152 15.13 10.67 -0.97
C GLU A 152 14.26 9.83 -0.02
N VAL A 153 13.49 10.48 0.87
CA VAL A 153 12.55 9.79 1.77
C VAL A 153 11.47 9.06 0.95
N HIS A 154 10.87 9.72 -0.03
CA HIS A 154 9.83 9.13 -0.89
C HIS A 154 10.38 7.94 -1.70
N SER A 155 11.56 8.07 -2.27
CA SER A 155 12.26 7.00 -3.00
C SER A 155 12.60 5.80 -2.12
N THR A 156 13.04 6.05 -0.89
CA THR A 156 13.29 4.98 0.09
C THR A 156 12.00 4.24 0.45
N LEU A 157 10.91 4.98 0.68
CA LEU A 157 9.59 4.37 0.91
C LEU A 157 9.10 3.59 -0.32
N ALA A 158 9.40 4.02 -1.54
CA ALA A 158 9.07 3.29 -2.76
C ALA A 158 9.78 1.93 -2.80
N THR A 159 11.04 1.86 -2.38
CA THR A 159 11.77 0.59 -2.24
C THR A 159 11.10 -0.34 -1.24
N VAL A 160 10.69 0.18 -0.08
CA VAL A 160 9.94 -0.59 0.94
C VAL A 160 8.59 -1.06 0.37
N MET A 161 7.90 -0.20 -0.40
CA MET A 161 6.63 -0.57 -1.04
C MET A 161 6.80 -1.68 -2.08
N TRP A 162 7.89 -1.68 -2.86
CA TRP A 162 8.21 -2.78 -3.79
C TRP A 162 8.38 -4.11 -3.05
N ILE A 163 9.17 -4.12 -1.97
CA ILE A 163 9.37 -5.32 -1.14
C ILE A 163 8.04 -5.80 -0.57
N TYR A 164 7.23 -4.87 -0.05
CA TYR A 164 5.90 -5.17 0.47
C TYR A 164 5.00 -5.77 -0.61
N LEU A 165 4.91 -5.15 -1.79
CA LEU A 165 4.05 -5.60 -2.88
C LEU A 165 4.41 -7.02 -3.34
N TYR A 166 5.69 -7.30 -3.57
CA TYR A 166 6.13 -8.65 -3.94
C TYR A 166 5.80 -9.67 -2.86
N GLY A 167 6.11 -9.39 -1.61
CA GLY A 167 5.80 -10.30 -0.49
C GLY A 167 4.29 -10.53 -0.35
N HIS A 168 3.49 -9.46 -0.44
CA HIS A 168 2.03 -9.54 -0.36
C HIS A 168 1.43 -10.40 -1.49
N VAL A 169 1.86 -10.17 -2.73
CA VAL A 169 1.37 -10.93 -3.89
C VAL A 169 1.79 -12.40 -3.81
N ILE A 170 3.04 -12.69 -3.44
CA ILE A 170 3.53 -14.06 -3.29
C ILE A 170 2.70 -14.82 -2.24
N ILE A 171 2.46 -14.21 -1.08
CA ILE A 171 1.66 -14.81 -0.01
C ILE A 171 0.20 -14.99 -0.45
N ALA A 172 -0.39 -14.03 -1.16
CA ALA A 172 -1.76 -14.13 -1.67
C ALA A 172 -1.91 -15.26 -2.70
N LEU A 173 -0.95 -15.40 -3.61
CA LEU A 173 -0.89 -16.52 -4.57
C LEU A 173 -0.75 -17.86 -3.85
N TRP A 174 0.14 -17.94 -2.87
CA TRP A 174 0.30 -19.13 -2.05
C TRP A 174 -1.01 -19.55 -1.38
N HIS A 175 -1.71 -18.62 -0.70
CA HIS A 175 -3.00 -18.90 -0.09
C HIS A 175 -4.06 -19.35 -1.12
N GLN A 176 -4.05 -18.75 -2.31
CA GLN A 176 -4.95 -19.16 -3.40
C GLN A 176 -4.71 -20.61 -3.81
N PHE A 177 -3.45 -21.02 -4.02
CA PHE A 177 -3.08 -22.39 -4.39
C PHE A 177 -3.24 -23.40 -3.24
N ALA A 178 -3.12 -22.95 -1.99
CA ALA A 178 -3.41 -23.76 -0.80
C ALA A 178 -4.92 -24.01 -0.55
N GLY A 179 -5.80 -23.47 -1.42
CA GLY A 179 -7.24 -23.70 -1.33
C GLY A 179 -8.02 -22.69 -0.48
N HIS A 180 -7.38 -21.63 0.03
CA HIS A 180 -8.06 -20.59 0.82
C HIS A 180 -8.87 -19.60 -0.02
N ALA A 181 -8.72 -19.61 -1.35
CA ALA A 181 -9.42 -18.76 -2.31
C ALA A 181 -9.32 -17.25 -1.97
N SER A 182 -8.17 -16.78 -1.43
CA SER A 182 -7.98 -15.43 -0.93
C SER A 182 -8.14 -14.37 -2.04
N ILE A 183 -7.53 -14.59 -3.20
CA ILE A 183 -7.65 -13.70 -4.36
C ILE A 183 -9.09 -13.70 -4.88
N THR A 184 -9.71 -14.87 -5.00
CA THR A 184 -11.11 -15.00 -5.44
C THR A 184 -12.07 -14.26 -4.51
N LYS A 185 -11.88 -14.36 -3.18
CA LYS A 185 -12.69 -13.63 -2.19
C LYS A 185 -12.54 -12.12 -2.30
N MET A 186 -11.35 -11.63 -2.67
CA MET A 186 -11.06 -10.20 -2.78
C MET A 186 -11.57 -9.59 -4.09
N PHE A 187 -11.47 -10.31 -5.22
CA PHE A 187 -11.78 -9.78 -6.55
C PHE A 187 -13.07 -10.35 -7.19
N SER A 188 -13.79 -11.28 -6.54
CA SER A 188 -15.07 -11.74 -7.07
C SER A 188 -16.17 -10.69 -6.89
N TRP A 189 -16.88 -10.37 -7.96
CA TRP A 189 -17.97 -9.38 -8.00
C TRP A 189 -19.38 -10.01 -7.82
N ARG A 190 -19.43 -11.27 -7.35
CA ARG A 190 -20.68 -11.99 -7.06
C ARG A 190 -21.21 -11.68 -5.67
#